data_9d4a1f36bf71799e28666e1f1618c7f8
#
_entry.id   9d4a1f36bf71799e28666e1f1618c7f8
#
_cell.length_a   1.000
_cell.length_b   1.000
_cell.length_c   1.000
_cell.angle_alpha   90.00
_cell.angle_beta   90.00
_cell.angle_gamma   90.00
#
_symmetry.space_group_name_H-M   'P 1'
#
loop_
_entity.id
_entity.type
_entity.pdbx_description
1 polymer ?
#
loop_
_entity_poly.entity_id
_entity_poly.type
_entity_poly.pdbx_seq_one_letter_code
_entity_poly.pdbx_strand_id
1 'polypeptide(L)'
;ALQRVDGAFAVGSDALVEIVADELESVGGDMRLAGSTGNAAKAPCEQMYFPELQRVGGELSVARFGKLGQLATTFGALVSVGSIAYEELALTASCEFPLIETVGAVALTDCPALRTISLPRLAAAGSFSVEGCPAVETVDLPLVERFEGDVRLASLPAVTDFGALLPRLTAIGGDLTLDDLPGLAGVFDLSKYAFSEHSAVTLRFVSTPKLTELRGGGFAGSLSLDAAALAPQPETMPFALSGFERLDVLHVVGFKGLSALSLPVAACTDLLIENCGTQRAFALSLPALEEVRGTLLCKNCGKTGAANSASFPRLRSIGRQLAFYVNVSSFASLAFPELERVGDGLGVSDDASSDYAFYTMPSGCTGAFVLPKLKEVRGNMLLSTWNASTDRVAAFRFPALETVTGELFVGHASYKNRTVTALDFSALRQVGSVYVGNLSSATDFSTFAGALPSLSDATWRVENCGENPTYEQMLGGQTGRP
;
A
#
# COMPACT_ATOMS: atom_id res chain seq x y z
N ALA A 1 -36.28 36.01 -20.95
CA ALA A 1 -35.69 35.17 -19.93
C ALA A 1 -34.44 34.51 -20.51
N LEU A 2 -33.52 34.06 -19.63
CA LEU A 2 -32.28 33.42 -20.05
C LEU A 2 -32.56 31.94 -20.32
N GLN A 3 -32.47 31.53 -21.60
CA GLN A 3 -32.73 30.14 -21.99
C GLN A 3 -31.43 29.34 -22.21
N ARG A 4 -30.36 30.04 -22.62
CA ARG A 4 -29.11 29.39 -23.00
C ARG A 4 -27.89 30.19 -22.55
N VAL A 5 -26.88 29.49 -22.09
CA VAL A 5 -25.53 30.01 -21.78
C VAL A 5 -24.54 29.19 -22.59
N ASP A 6 -23.84 29.79 -23.57
CA ASP A 6 -22.89 29.05 -24.41
C ASP A 6 -21.58 28.66 -23.68
N GLY A 7 -21.21 29.40 -22.66
CA GLY A 7 -20.03 29.17 -21.83
C GLY A 7 -20.40 28.59 -20.46
N ALA A 8 -19.60 28.92 -19.45
CA ALA A 8 -19.86 28.53 -18.06
C ALA A 8 -20.93 29.43 -17.42
N PHE A 9 -21.72 28.84 -16.53
CA PHE A 9 -22.69 29.52 -15.67
C PHE A 9 -22.22 29.39 -14.22
N ALA A 10 -21.94 30.49 -13.56
CA ALA A 10 -21.48 30.47 -12.18
C ALA A 10 -22.27 31.45 -11.31
N VAL A 11 -22.78 30.97 -10.19
CA VAL A 11 -23.45 31.76 -9.17
C VAL A 11 -22.81 31.44 -7.83
N GLY A 12 -22.35 32.47 -7.13
CA GLY A 12 -21.73 32.28 -5.81
C GLY A 12 -21.89 33.52 -4.95
N SER A 13 -22.49 33.35 -3.75
CA SER A 13 -22.59 34.42 -2.75
C SER A 13 -23.03 33.85 -1.39
N ASP A 14 -22.50 34.47 -0.34
CA ASP A 14 -22.85 34.17 1.04
C ASP A 14 -24.26 34.69 1.46
N ALA A 15 -24.86 35.51 0.60
CA ALA A 15 -26.15 36.17 0.86
C ALA A 15 -27.28 35.61 0.00
N LEU A 16 -27.04 34.58 -0.84
CA LEU A 16 -28.06 33.96 -1.66
C LEU A 16 -29.12 33.27 -0.79
N VAL A 17 -30.39 33.60 -1.00
CA VAL A 17 -31.54 32.96 -0.35
C VAL A 17 -32.17 31.93 -1.26
N GLU A 18 -32.19 32.22 -2.58
CA GLU A 18 -32.84 31.40 -3.59
C GLU A 18 -32.12 31.60 -4.94
N ILE A 19 -32.08 30.55 -5.76
CA ILE A 19 -31.61 30.60 -7.14
C ILE A 19 -32.71 30.08 -8.04
N VAL A 20 -33.26 30.96 -8.89
CA VAL A 20 -34.35 30.61 -9.82
C VAL A 20 -33.99 30.97 -11.26
N ALA A 21 -34.07 29.99 -12.13
CA ALA A 21 -33.86 30.15 -13.57
C ALA A 21 -34.86 29.25 -14.34
N ASP A 22 -36.12 29.66 -14.33
CA ASP A 22 -37.27 28.87 -14.83
C ASP A 22 -37.17 28.45 -16.29
N GLU A 23 -36.51 29.27 -17.14
CA GLU A 23 -36.43 29.04 -18.57
C GLU A 23 -35.05 28.62 -19.04
N LEU A 24 -34.09 28.35 -18.14
CA LEU A 24 -32.74 27.94 -18.54
C LEU A 24 -32.75 26.48 -18.99
N GLU A 25 -32.55 26.27 -20.31
CA GLU A 25 -32.56 24.96 -20.94
C GLU A 25 -31.16 24.33 -21.08
N SER A 26 -30.13 25.17 -21.25
CA SER A 26 -28.79 24.66 -21.49
C SER A 26 -27.65 25.58 -21.03
N VAL A 27 -26.58 24.93 -20.54
CA VAL A 27 -25.28 25.52 -20.26
C VAL A 27 -24.22 24.76 -21.05
N GLY A 28 -23.47 25.47 -21.90
CA GLY A 28 -22.50 24.86 -22.81
C GLY A 28 -21.19 24.41 -22.13
N GLY A 29 -20.82 25.08 -21.06
CA GLY A 29 -19.65 24.76 -20.20
C GLY A 29 -20.06 24.23 -18.84
N ASP A 30 -19.27 24.56 -17.82
CA ASP A 30 -19.55 24.19 -16.43
C ASP A 30 -20.69 25.02 -15.84
N MET A 31 -21.47 24.39 -14.96
CA MET A 31 -22.45 25.06 -14.13
C MET A 31 -22.03 24.95 -12.67
N ARG A 32 -21.67 26.08 -12.06
CA ARG A 32 -21.14 26.14 -10.71
C ARG A 32 -22.04 26.97 -9.80
N LEU A 33 -22.62 26.34 -8.81
CA LEU A 33 -23.49 26.93 -7.81
C LEU A 33 -22.78 26.75 -6.46
N ALA A 34 -22.28 27.85 -5.87
CA ALA A 34 -21.50 27.75 -4.64
C ALA A 34 -21.93 28.78 -3.59
N GLY A 35 -22.08 28.33 -2.37
CA GLY A 35 -22.24 29.19 -1.21
C GLY A 35 -20.91 29.74 -0.70
N SER A 36 -20.87 30.06 0.61
CA SER A 36 -19.72 30.67 1.27
C SER A 36 -18.46 29.78 1.25
N THR A 37 -17.33 30.36 0.94
CA THR A 37 -16.00 29.70 1.06
C THR A 37 -15.49 29.61 2.50
N GLY A 38 -16.08 30.36 3.46
CA GLY A 38 -15.58 30.42 4.84
C GLY A 38 -16.42 29.65 5.85
N ASN A 39 -17.68 29.40 5.58
CA ASN A 39 -18.58 28.65 6.46
C ASN A 39 -19.86 28.21 5.71
N ALA A 40 -19.87 26.98 5.19
CA ALA A 40 -21.01 26.40 4.47
C ALA A 40 -22.33 26.48 5.25
N ALA A 41 -22.29 26.37 6.58
CA ALA A 41 -23.49 26.48 7.44
C ALA A 41 -24.17 27.84 7.41
N LYS A 42 -23.54 28.89 6.91
CA LYS A 42 -24.07 30.25 6.86
C LYS A 42 -24.73 30.64 5.54
N ALA A 43 -24.50 29.92 4.46
CA ALA A 43 -25.14 30.22 3.18
C ALA A 43 -26.66 30.02 3.31
N PRO A 44 -27.47 31.07 3.18
CA PRO A 44 -28.90 31.02 3.53
C PRO A 44 -29.76 30.38 2.45
N CYS A 45 -29.19 29.97 1.31
CA CYS A 45 -29.92 29.40 0.19
C CYS A 45 -30.63 28.11 0.60
N GLU A 46 -31.93 28.11 0.53
CA GLU A 46 -32.79 26.99 0.89
C GLU A 46 -33.37 26.28 -0.34
N GLN A 47 -33.43 26.97 -1.48
CA GLN A 47 -34.05 26.46 -2.71
C GLN A 47 -33.25 26.84 -3.95
N MET A 48 -33.21 25.89 -4.90
CA MET A 48 -32.74 26.11 -6.27
C MET A 48 -33.78 25.54 -7.24
N TYR A 49 -34.02 26.25 -8.35
CA TYR A 49 -35.05 25.88 -9.28
C TYR A 49 -34.61 26.06 -10.73
N PHE A 50 -34.40 24.94 -11.43
CA PHE A 50 -33.97 24.84 -12.85
C PHE A 50 -34.82 23.80 -13.59
N PRO A 51 -36.15 24.00 -13.68
CA PRO A 51 -37.09 22.98 -14.17
C PRO A 51 -36.90 22.58 -15.62
N GLU A 52 -36.41 23.49 -16.45
CA GLU A 52 -36.24 23.26 -17.90
C GLU A 52 -34.79 22.91 -18.29
N LEU A 53 -33.89 22.82 -17.32
CA LEU A 53 -32.46 22.54 -17.60
C LEU A 53 -32.27 21.10 -18.09
N GLN A 54 -31.95 20.95 -19.35
CA GLN A 54 -31.77 19.67 -20.02
C GLN A 54 -30.31 19.31 -20.23
N ARG A 55 -29.42 20.31 -20.29
CA ARG A 55 -28.01 20.07 -20.67
C ARG A 55 -27.04 20.95 -19.93
N VAL A 56 -25.97 20.31 -19.38
CA VAL A 56 -24.75 20.96 -18.93
C VAL A 56 -23.58 20.31 -19.67
N GLY A 57 -22.83 21.08 -20.46
CA GLY A 57 -21.76 20.52 -21.28
C GLY A 57 -20.53 20.07 -20.49
N GLY A 58 -20.28 20.73 -19.37
CA GLY A 58 -19.20 20.43 -18.45
C GLY A 58 -19.70 19.86 -17.11
N GLU A 59 -19.10 20.28 -16.03
CA GLU A 59 -19.46 19.87 -14.67
C GLU A 59 -20.66 20.65 -14.12
N LEU A 60 -21.60 19.93 -13.53
CA LEU A 60 -22.63 20.49 -12.63
C LEU A 60 -22.09 20.39 -11.20
N SER A 61 -21.68 21.50 -10.63
CA SER A 61 -21.16 21.59 -9.26
C SER A 61 -22.10 22.36 -8.36
N VAL A 62 -22.51 21.76 -7.25
CA VAL A 62 -23.30 22.39 -6.17
C VAL A 62 -22.53 22.25 -4.87
N ALA A 63 -22.08 23.36 -4.28
CA ALA A 63 -21.17 23.31 -3.17
C ALA A 63 -21.48 24.32 -2.06
N ARG A 64 -21.22 23.92 -0.81
CA ARG A 64 -21.20 24.80 0.36
C ARG A 64 -22.50 25.54 0.68
N PHE A 65 -23.63 24.82 0.57
CA PHE A 65 -24.94 25.31 0.99
C PHE A 65 -25.46 24.55 2.21
N GLY A 66 -25.32 25.15 3.38
CA GLY A 66 -25.69 24.51 4.65
C GLY A 66 -27.19 24.38 4.88
N LYS A 67 -28.05 25.16 4.19
CA LYS A 67 -29.50 25.14 4.34
C LYS A 67 -30.24 24.52 3.16
N LEU A 68 -29.56 24.19 2.09
CA LEU A 68 -30.17 23.60 0.89
C LEU A 68 -30.65 22.17 1.19
N GLY A 69 -31.96 22.00 1.31
CA GLY A 69 -32.54 20.71 1.71
C GLY A 69 -33.02 19.84 0.55
N GLN A 70 -33.54 20.47 -0.53
CA GLN A 70 -34.15 19.73 -1.63
C GLN A 70 -33.48 20.06 -2.97
N LEU A 71 -32.75 19.11 -3.51
CA LEU A 71 -32.20 19.13 -4.86
C LEU A 71 -32.84 18.07 -5.79
N ALA A 72 -33.62 17.14 -5.24
CA ALA A 72 -34.16 16.00 -5.98
C ALA A 72 -34.95 16.39 -7.24
N THR A 73 -35.73 17.47 -7.16
CA THR A 73 -36.56 17.96 -8.27
C THR A 73 -35.91 19.10 -9.06
N THR A 74 -34.83 19.66 -8.55
CA THR A 74 -34.18 20.84 -9.13
C THR A 74 -33.64 20.58 -10.55
N PHE A 75 -33.08 19.39 -10.77
CA PHE A 75 -32.46 19.00 -12.03
C PHE A 75 -33.19 17.82 -12.70
N GLY A 76 -34.50 17.69 -12.45
CA GLY A 76 -35.30 16.55 -12.94
C GLY A 76 -35.39 16.42 -14.46
N ALA A 77 -35.24 17.52 -15.22
CA ALA A 77 -35.23 17.53 -16.68
C ALA A 77 -33.85 17.27 -17.30
N LEU A 78 -32.77 17.16 -16.48
CA LEU A 78 -31.41 17.05 -17.01
C LEU A 78 -31.15 15.70 -17.67
N VAL A 79 -30.84 15.76 -18.97
CA VAL A 79 -30.61 14.57 -19.82
C VAL A 79 -29.12 14.34 -20.06
N SER A 80 -28.32 15.40 -20.05
CA SER A 80 -26.89 15.32 -20.39
C SER A 80 -26.08 16.25 -19.49
N VAL A 81 -25.02 15.68 -18.88
CA VAL A 81 -24.05 16.41 -18.06
C VAL A 81 -22.67 15.76 -18.22
N GLY A 82 -21.62 16.60 -18.22
CA GLY A 82 -20.24 16.08 -18.29
C GLY A 82 -19.86 15.36 -17.01
N SER A 83 -20.05 15.99 -15.84
CA SER A 83 -19.87 15.40 -14.52
C SER A 83 -20.78 16.04 -13.47
N ILE A 84 -20.98 15.36 -12.34
CA ILE A 84 -21.80 15.81 -11.22
C ILE A 84 -20.92 15.87 -9.98
N ALA A 85 -20.92 17.02 -9.29
CA ALA A 85 -20.20 17.23 -8.05
C ALA A 85 -21.07 17.91 -6.99
N TYR A 86 -21.30 17.24 -5.84
CA TYR A 86 -21.91 17.82 -4.65
C TYR A 86 -20.88 17.85 -3.53
N GLU A 87 -20.70 19.01 -2.91
CA GLU A 87 -19.68 19.22 -1.88
C GLU A 87 -20.25 20.03 -0.71
N GLU A 88 -20.05 19.56 0.53
CA GLU A 88 -20.44 20.27 1.76
C GLU A 88 -21.93 20.72 1.77
N LEU A 89 -22.85 19.82 1.43
CA LEU A 89 -24.29 20.04 1.44
C LEU A 89 -24.91 19.45 2.70
N ALA A 90 -25.05 20.26 3.76
CA ALA A 90 -25.38 19.77 5.10
C ALA A 90 -26.79 19.16 5.24
N LEU A 91 -27.79 19.64 4.47
CA LEU A 91 -29.21 19.23 4.61
C LEU A 91 -29.74 18.49 3.36
N THR A 92 -28.97 18.39 2.30
CA THR A 92 -29.41 17.72 1.06
C THR A 92 -29.55 16.21 1.29
N ALA A 93 -30.78 15.70 1.16
CA ALA A 93 -31.10 14.32 1.49
C ALA A 93 -30.98 13.37 0.30
N SER A 94 -31.00 13.87 -0.94
CA SER A 94 -30.92 13.04 -2.14
C SER A 94 -30.14 13.69 -3.29
N CYS A 95 -29.52 12.84 -4.09
CA CYS A 95 -28.90 13.17 -5.37
C CYS A 95 -29.60 12.34 -6.45
N GLU A 96 -30.53 12.98 -7.18
CA GLU A 96 -31.43 12.28 -8.10
C GLU A 96 -31.35 12.88 -9.51
N PHE A 97 -31.04 12.04 -10.50
CA PHE A 97 -30.98 12.41 -11.91
C PHE A 97 -31.68 11.33 -12.76
N PRO A 98 -33.01 11.41 -12.90
CA PRO A 98 -33.80 10.31 -13.47
C PRO A 98 -33.60 10.06 -14.96
N LEU A 99 -33.03 11.02 -15.69
CA LEU A 99 -32.91 10.96 -17.14
C LEU A 99 -31.49 10.80 -17.68
N ILE A 100 -30.47 10.88 -16.80
CA ILE A 100 -29.05 10.76 -17.20
C ILE A 100 -28.73 9.31 -17.56
N GLU A 101 -28.20 9.09 -18.77
CA GLU A 101 -27.78 7.78 -19.27
C GLU A 101 -26.25 7.58 -19.22
N THR A 102 -25.49 8.65 -19.35
CA THR A 102 -24.03 8.64 -19.26
C THR A 102 -23.51 9.86 -18.50
N VAL A 103 -22.42 9.69 -17.77
CA VAL A 103 -21.74 10.76 -17.03
C VAL A 103 -20.23 10.48 -16.97
N GLY A 104 -19.41 11.53 -17.04
CA GLY A 104 -17.95 11.40 -16.92
C GLY A 104 -17.54 11.04 -15.47
N ALA A 105 -18.12 11.72 -14.49
CA ALA A 105 -17.88 11.43 -13.09
C ALA A 105 -19.08 11.80 -12.21
N VAL A 106 -19.25 11.07 -11.12
CA VAL A 106 -20.13 11.45 -10.00
C VAL A 106 -19.27 11.54 -8.74
N ALA A 107 -19.19 12.72 -8.15
CA ALA A 107 -18.42 12.99 -6.93
C ALA A 107 -19.30 13.63 -5.86
N LEU A 108 -19.51 12.96 -4.75
CA LEU A 108 -20.32 13.40 -3.63
C LEU A 108 -19.45 13.42 -2.39
N THR A 109 -19.17 14.63 -1.86
CA THR A 109 -18.22 14.81 -0.77
C THR A 109 -18.85 15.63 0.36
N ASP A 110 -18.68 15.15 1.59
CA ASP A 110 -19.10 15.84 2.82
C ASP A 110 -20.58 16.28 2.83
N CYS A 111 -21.47 15.38 2.41
CA CYS A 111 -22.91 15.57 2.41
C CYS A 111 -23.56 14.71 3.54
N PRO A 112 -23.55 15.16 4.80
CA PRO A 112 -23.88 14.31 5.96
C PRO A 112 -25.35 13.88 6.04
N ALA A 113 -26.28 14.61 5.40
CA ALA A 113 -27.69 14.26 5.37
C ALA A 113 -28.08 13.41 4.14
N LEU A 114 -27.18 13.21 3.20
CA LEU A 114 -27.45 12.49 1.94
C LEU A 114 -27.76 11.01 2.21
N ARG A 115 -28.97 10.58 1.89
CA ARG A 115 -29.48 9.20 2.09
C ARG A 115 -29.57 8.40 0.80
N THR A 116 -29.97 9.10 -0.27
CA THR A 116 -30.29 8.44 -1.56
C THR A 116 -29.48 9.03 -2.69
N ILE A 117 -28.88 8.17 -3.47
CA ILE A 117 -28.22 8.47 -4.74
C ILE A 117 -28.98 7.66 -5.81
N SER A 118 -29.64 8.33 -6.77
CA SER A 118 -30.45 7.64 -7.78
C SER A 118 -30.22 8.20 -9.18
N LEU A 119 -29.63 7.36 -10.04
CA LEU A 119 -29.49 7.60 -11.47
C LEU A 119 -30.00 6.34 -12.21
N PRO A 120 -31.31 6.12 -12.25
CA PRO A 120 -31.91 4.83 -12.67
C PRO A 120 -31.69 4.47 -14.15
N ARG A 121 -31.34 5.46 -14.98
CA ARG A 121 -31.02 5.26 -16.40
C ARG A 121 -29.53 5.24 -16.71
N LEU A 122 -28.68 5.49 -15.72
CA LEU A 122 -27.23 5.51 -15.93
C LEU A 122 -26.73 4.14 -16.34
N ALA A 123 -26.22 4.05 -17.55
CA ALA A 123 -25.67 2.81 -18.12
C ALA A 123 -24.14 2.79 -18.09
N ALA A 124 -23.50 3.97 -18.15
CA ALA A 124 -22.05 4.11 -18.13
C ALA A 124 -21.62 5.38 -17.39
N ALA A 125 -20.58 5.24 -16.57
CA ALA A 125 -19.91 6.34 -15.90
C ALA A 125 -18.39 6.20 -16.00
N GLY A 126 -17.70 7.35 -16.03
CA GLY A 126 -16.25 7.38 -15.95
C GLY A 126 -15.80 6.98 -14.56
N SER A 127 -16.09 7.78 -13.53
CA SER A 127 -15.75 7.48 -12.13
C SER A 127 -16.95 7.71 -11.20
N PHE A 128 -16.85 7.06 -10.01
CA PHE A 128 -17.88 7.18 -8.97
C PHE A 128 -17.22 7.31 -7.60
N SER A 129 -17.41 8.45 -6.94
CA SER A 129 -16.87 8.74 -5.62
C SER A 129 -17.95 9.22 -4.66
N VAL A 130 -18.04 8.57 -3.50
CA VAL A 130 -18.91 9.00 -2.37
C VAL A 130 -18.05 8.98 -1.12
N GLU A 131 -17.84 10.17 -0.53
CA GLU A 131 -16.96 10.36 0.60
C GLU A 131 -17.59 11.29 1.66
N GLY A 132 -17.46 10.93 2.95
CA GLY A 132 -18.00 11.78 4.02
C GLY A 132 -19.51 11.93 4.00
N CYS A 133 -20.25 10.94 3.50
CA CYS A 133 -21.71 10.94 3.40
C CYS A 133 -22.32 9.83 4.31
N PRO A 134 -22.21 9.93 5.64
CA PRO A 134 -22.50 8.83 6.57
C PRO A 134 -23.96 8.37 6.59
N ALA A 135 -24.90 9.19 6.10
CA ALA A 135 -26.32 8.85 6.05
C ALA A 135 -26.71 8.08 4.77
N VAL A 136 -25.79 7.83 3.82
CA VAL A 136 -26.12 7.11 2.58
C VAL A 136 -26.55 5.67 2.88
N GLU A 137 -27.80 5.38 2.54
CA GLU A 137 -28.47 4.09 2.72
C GLU A 137 -28.74 3.40 1.38
N THR A 138 -29.00 4.20 0.32
CA THR A 138 -29.43 3.70 -0.98
C THR A 138 -28.59 4.30 -2.11
N VAL A 139 -28.05 3.42 -2.96
CA VAL A 139 -27.46 3.78 -4.24
C VAL A 139 -28.21 3.00 -5.32
N ASP A 140 -29.00 3.71 -6.12
CA ASP A 140 -29.86 3.15 -7.18
C ASP A 140 -29.22 3.43 -8.55
N LEU A 141 -28.36 2.51 -8.98
CA LEU A 141 -27.66 2.48 -10.26
C LEU A 141 -27.93 1.14 -10.96
N PRO A 142 -29.19 0.80 -11.28
CA PRO A 142 -29.58 -0.56 -11.67
C PRO A 142 -29.05 -1.00 -13.03
N LEU A 143 -28.57 -0.10 -13.87
CA LEU A 143 -28.09 -0.39 -15.22
C LEU A 143 -26.56 -0.34 -15.34
N VAL A 144 -25.84 0.15 -14.33
CA VAL A 144 -24.38 0.29 -14.40
C VAL A 144 -23.71 -1.08 -14.31
N GLU A 145 -23.09 -1.49 -15.41
CA GLU A 145 -22.31 -2.72 -15.51
C GLU A 145 -20.80 -2.47 -15.42
N ARG A 146 -20.37 -1.23 -15.70
CA ARG A 146 -18.96 -0.84 -15.73
C ARG A 146 -18.76 0.61 -15.32
N PHE A 147 -17.68 0.86 -14.57
CA PHE A 147 -17.03 2.17 -14.46
C PHE A 147 -15.76 2.16 -15.31
N GLU A 148 -15.55 3.20 -16.11
CA GLU A 148 -14.33 3.32 -16.94
C GLU A 148 -13.11 3.80 -16.13
N GLY A 149 -13.32 4.52 -15.04
CA GLY A 149 -12.34 5.05 -14.11
C GLY A 149 -12.50 4.45 -12.72
N ASP A 150 -12.19 5.28 -11.73
CA ASP A 150 -12.08 4.87 -10.32
C ASP A 150 -13.43 4.76 -9.64
N VAL A 151 -13.51 3.85 -8.67
CA VAL A 151 -14.61 3.74 -7.71
C VAL A 151 -14.07 3.97 -6.31
N ARG A 152 -14.58 5.00 -5.63
CA ARG A 152 -14.20 5.35 -4.27
C ARG A 152 -15.42 5.46 -3.35
N LEU A 153 -15.44 4.67 -2.30
CA LEU A 153 -16.42 4.75 -1.23
C LEU A 153 -15.69 4.99 0.07
N ALA A 154 -16.00 6.09 0.78
CA ALA A 154 -15.33 6.44 2.01
C ALA A 154 -16.30 6.96 3.08
N SER A 155 -16.14 6.47 4.33
CA SER A 155 -16.94 6.89 5.48
C SER A 155 -18.45 6.67 5.31
N LEU A 156 -18.82 5.46 4.86
CA LEU A 156 -20.22 5.06 4.62
C LEU A 156 -20.60 3.89 5.55
N PRO A 157 -21.00 4.15 6.79
CA PRO A 157 -21.23 3.11 7.80
C PRO A 157 -22.46 2.22 7.53
N ALA A 158 -23.42 2.69 6.73
CA ALA A 158 -24.60 1.90 6.37
C ALA A 158 -24.36 0.92 5.21
N VAL A 159 -23.24 1.03 4.49
CA VAL A 159 -22.89 0.10 3.41
C VAL A 159 -22.46 -1.24 4.02
N THR A 160 -23.27 -2.26 3.80
CA THR A 160 -23.05 -3.61 4.36
C THR A 160 -22.58 -4.63 3.32
N ASP A 161 -22.91 -4.41 2.05
CA ASP A 161 -22.55 -5.28 0.93
C ASP A 161 -22.31 -4.42 -0.32
N PHE A 162 -21.09 -4.47 -0.85
CA PHE A 162 -20.71 -3.74 -2.06
C PHE A 162 -21.47 -4.26 -3.30
N GLY A 163 -21.69 -5.57 -3.39
CA GLY A 163 -22.42 -6.17 -4.51
C GLY A 163 -23.92 -5.84 -4.49
N ALA A 164 -24.51 -5.67 -3.29
CA ALA A 164 -25.89 -5.22 -3.16
C ALA A 164 -26.03 -3.73 -3.51
N LEU A 165 -25.00 -2.94 -3.22
CA LEU A 165 -24.97 -1.51 -3.58
C LEU A 165 -24.92 -1.29 -5.10
N LEU A 166 -24.16 -2.11 -5.81
CA LEU A 166 -23.92 -2.04 -7.26
C LEU A 166 -24.20 -3.41 -7.91
N PRO A 167 -25.47 -3.82 -8.01
CA PRO A 167 -25.84 -5.22 -8.26
C PRO A 167 -25.52 -5.75 -9.67
N ARG A 168 -25.32 -4.87 -10.63
CA ARG A 168 -24.96 -5.25 -12.01
C ARG A 168 -23.49 -4.95 -12.35
N LEU A 169 -22.75 -4.36 -11.43
CA LEU A 169 -21.35 -4.03 -11.68
C LEU A 169 -20.52 -5.31 -11.91
N THR A 170 -19.81 -5.35 -13.02
CA THR A 170 -18.93 -6.45 -13.42
C THR A 170 -17.54 -5.99 -13.80
N ALA A 171 -17.31 -4.68 -13.96
CA ALA A 171 -15.99 -4.16 -14.33
C ALA A 171 -15.69 -2.79 -13.72
N ILE A 172 -14.43 -2.60 -13.34
CA ILE A 172 -13.86 -1.34 -12.85
C ILE A 172 -12.59 -1.08 -13.63
N GLY A 173 -12.58 -0.01 -14.44
CA GLY A 173 -11.46 0.32 -15.32
C GLY A 173 -10.28 0.97 -14.62
N GLY A 174 -10.53 1.66 -13.52
CA GLY A 174 -9.54 2.30 -12.67
C GLY A 174 -9.32 1.57 -11.35
N ASP A 175 -9.07 2.34 -10.29
CA ASP A 175 -8.83 1.83 -8.94
C ASP A 175 -10.12 1.67 -8.14
N LEU A 176 -10.12 0.72 -7.21
CA LEU A 176 -11.18 0.55 -6.22
C LEU A 176 -10.65 0.93 -4.82
N THR A 177 -11.21 1.97 -4.23
CA THR A 177 -10.90 2.39 -2.86
C THR A 177 -12.11 2.25 -1.95
N LEU A 178 -11.97 1.43 -0.91
CA LEU A 178 -12.95 1.26 0.16
C LEU A 178 -12.31 1.72 1.47
N ASP A 179 -12.72 2.90 1.97
CA ASP A 179 -12.11 3.56 3.13
C ASP A 179 -13.17 3.76 4.20
N ASP A 180 -12.90 3.26 5.42
CA ASP A 180 -13.80 3.38 6.57
C ASP A 180 -15.25 2.96 6.28
N LEU A 181 -15.43 1.70 5.89
CA LEU A 181 -16.72 1.06 5.68
C LEU A 181 -17.01 0.05 6.81
N PRO A 182 -17.31 0.48 8.03
CA PRO A 182 -17.45 -0.43 9.19
C PRO A 182 -18.66 -1.37 9.08
N GLY A 183 -19.60 -1.04 8.20
CA GLY A 183 -20.76 -1.90 7.89
C GLY A 183 -20.45 -3.09 6.99
N LEU A 184 -19.40 -2.98 6.15
CA LEU A 184 -19.06 -3.98 5.13
C LEU A 184 -18.82 -5.36 5.77
N ALA A 185 -19.61 -6.35 5.38
CA ALA A 185 -19.66 -7.65 6.05
C ALA A 185 -19.56 -8.81 5.06
N GLY A 186 -19.27 -10.02 5.60
CA GLY A 186 -19.25 -11.25 4.81
C GLY A 186 -18.02 -11.38 3.93
N VAL A 187 -18.21 -11.90 2.72
CA VAL A 187 -17.14 -12.16 1.74
C VAL A 187 -17.10 -11.02 0.71
N PHE A 188 -15.97 -10.34 0.63
CA PHE A 188 -15.72 -9.44 -0.49
C PHE A 188 -14.91 -10.18 -1.56
N ASP A 189 -15.57 -10.44 -2.69
CA ASP A 189 -15.06 -11.31 -3.74
C ASP A 189 -14.69 -10.49 -4.99
N LEU A 190 -13.39 -10.25 -5.16
CA LEU A 190 -12.86 -9.50 -6.30
C LEU A 190 -13.02 -10.23 -7.64
N SER A 191 -13.23 -11.57 -7.61
CA SER A 191 -13.45 -12.34 -8.85
C SER A 191 -14.71 -11.98 -9.60
N LYS A 192 -15.63 -11.26 -8.95
CA LYS A 192 -16.86 -10.78 -9.57
C LYS A 192 -16.63 -9.58 -10.51
N TYR A 193 -15.47 -8.95 -10.42
CA TYR A 193 -15.17 -7.71 -11.13
C TYR A 193 -13.96 -7.89 -12.04
N ALA A 194 -14.08 -7.47 -13.28
CA ALA A 194 -12.95 -7.31 -14.18
C ALA A 194 -12.23 -5.99 -13.85
N PHE A 195 -10.94 -6.06 -13.60
CA PHE A 195 -10.08 -4.91 -13.36
C PHE A 195 -9.14 -4.69 -14.56
N SER A 196 -8.67 -3.46 -14.75
CA SER A 196 -7.55 -3.20 -15.66
C SER A 196 -6.24 -3.81 -15.12
N GLU A 197 -5.28 -4.02 -15.99
CA GLU A 197 -4.03 -4.74 -15.67
C GLU A 197 -3.24 -4.14 -14.49
N HIS A 198 -3.33 -2.81 -14.31
CA HIS A 198 -2.61 -2.10 -13.23
C HIS A 198 -3.53 -1.50 -12.17
N SER A 199 -4.79 -1.92 -12.12
CA SER A 199 -5.73 -1.42 -11.11
C SER A 199 -5.26 -1.75 -9.70
N ALA A 200 -5.47 -0.78 -8.78
CA ALA A 200 -5.24 -0.96 -7.37
C ALA A 200 -6.57 -1.17 -6.63
N VAL A 201 -6.57 -2.10 -5.69
CA VAL A 201 -7.63 -2.26 -4.69
C VAL A 201 -7.07 -1.87 -3.33
N THR A 202 -7.65 -0.82 -2.75
CA THR A 202 -7.26 -0.31 -1.43
C THR A 202 -8.40 -0.49 -0.44
N LEU A 203 -8.12 -1.18 0.66
CA LEU A 203 -9.01 -1.31 1.81
C LEU A 203 -8.37 -0.63 3.00
N ARG A 204 -9.00 0.45 3.48
CA ARG A 204 -8.55 1.17 4.66
C ARG A 204 -9.53 0.96 5.81
N PHE A 205 -9.01 0.66 6.99
CA PHE A 205 -9.79 0.34 8.17
C PHE A 205 -9.54 1.36 9.28
N VAL A 206 -10.60 1.98 9.76
CA VAL A 206 -10.59 2.82 10.97
C VAL A 206 -11.22 2.06 12.14
N SER A 207 -12.24 1.26 11.86
CA SER A 207 -12.89 0.36 12.81
C SER A 207 -12.71 -1.10 12.40
N THR A 208 -12.82 -2.03 13.35
CA THR A 208 -12.74 -3.47 13.06
C THR A 208 -13.80 -3.86 12.02
N PRO A 209 -13.41 -4.37 10.86
CA PRO A 209 -14.34 -4.71 9.80
C PRO A 209 -15.22 -5.90 10.20
N LYS A 210 -16.45 -5.94 9.66
CA LYS A 210 -17.34 -7.11 9.71
C LYS A 210 -17.07 -8.07 8.55
N LEU A 211 -16.13 -7.73 7.69
CA LEU A 211 -15.65 -8.58 6.61
C LEU A 211 -15.11 -9.89 7.21
N THR A 212 -15.48 -11.03 6.64
CA THR A 212 -15.00 -12.36 7.07
C THR A 212 -13.95 -12.91 6.12
N GLU A 213 -14.00 -12.54 4.86
CA GLU A 213 -13.06 -12.98 3.83
C GLU A 213 -12.90 -11.92 2.72
N LEU A 214 -11.66 -11.70 2.30
CA LEU A 214 -11.33 -11.03 1.05
C LEU A 214 -10.80 -12.08 0.07
N ARG A 215 -11.52 -12.28 -1.04
CA ARG A 215 -11.19 -13.30 -2.04
C ARG A 215 -10.64 -12.65 -3.31
N GLY A 216 -9.45 -13.07 -3.73
CA GLY A 216 -8.77 -12.54 -4.92
C GLY A 216 -9.33 -13.06 -6.23
N GLY A 217 -9.55 -14.37 -6.34
CA GLY A 217 -10.19 -15.02 -7.50
C GLY A 217 -9.57 -14.69 -8.85
N GLY A 218 -8.24 -14.56 -8.92
CA GLY A 218 -7.54 -14.18 -10.16
C GLY A 218 -7.22 -12.69 -10.29
N PHE A 219 -7.60 -11.85 -9.31
CA PHE A 219 -7.11 -10.47 -9.26
C PHE A 219 -5.58 -10.45 -9.17
N ALA A 220 -4.93 -9.75 -10.07
CA ALA A 220 -3.47 -9.69 -10.20
C ALA A 220 -2.89 -8.28 -10.09
N GLY A 221 -3.73 -7.27 -9.86
CA GLY A 221 -3.31 -5.88 -9.64
C GLY A 221 -2.68 -5.63 -8.27
N SER A 222 -2.66 -4.38 -7.86
CA SER A 222 -2.10 -3.97 -6.57
C SER A 222 -3.14 -4.08 -5.46
N LEU A 223 -2.79 -4.73 -4.33
CA LEU A 223 -3.64 -4.83 -3.14
C LEU A 223 -3.00 -4.10 -1.97
N SER A 224 -3.70 -3.10 -1.43
CA SER A 224 -3.30 -2.39 -0.23
C SER A 224 -4.29 -2.61 0.91
N LEU A 225 -3.78 -3.05 2.06
CA LEU A 225 -4.55 -3.23 3.30
C LEU A 225 -3.98 -2.27 4.34
N ASP A 226 -4.67 -1.17 4.62
CA ASP A 226 -4.24 -0.13 5.56
C ASP A 226 -5.06 -0.15 6.85
N ALA A 227 -4.41 -0.45 7.95
CA ALA A 227 -4.98 -0.44 9.29
C ALA A 227 -4.28 0.56 10.22
N ALA A 228 -3.60 1.58 9.68
CA ALA A 228 -2.84 2.53 10.49
C ALA A 228 -3.72 3.28 11.50
N ALA A 229 -4.98 3.57 11.13
CA ALA A 229 -5.99 4.24 11.96
C ALA A 229 -6.90 3.25 12.73
N LEU A 230 -6.79 1.94 12.50
CA LEU A 230 -7.66 0.94 13.12
C LEU A 230 -7.59 0.95 14.65
N ALA A 231 -8.75 1.04 15.30
CA ALA A 231 -8.89 1.00 16.76
C ALA A 231 -10.18 0.24 17.16
N PRO A 232 -10.12 -0.74 18.11
CA PRO A 232 -8.89 -1.25 18.71
C PRO A 232 -8.07 -2.10 17.73
N GLN A 233 -6.77 -2.20 17.97
CA GLN A 233 -5.88 -3.03 17.14
C GLN A 233 -6.15 -4.53 17.39
N PRO A 234 -6.45 -5.33 16.34
CA PRO A 234 -6.75 -6.76 16.49
C PRO A 234 -5.48 -7.56 16.78
N GLU A 235 -5.65 -8.68 17.50
CA GLU A 235 -4.56 -9.63 17.77
C GLU A 235 -4.31 -10.61 16.62
N THR A 236 -5.32 -10.82 15.81
CA THR A 236 -5.28 -11.67 14.61
C THR A 236 -5.84 -10.91 13.42
N MET A 237 -5.52 -11.33 12.21
CA MET A 237 -6.13 -10.76 11.01
C MET A 237 -7.66 -10.84 11.12
N PRO A 238 -8.39 -9.73 11.00
CA PRO A 238 -9.83 -9.70 11.28
C PRO A 238 -10.67 -10.38 10.20
N PHE A 239 -10.07 -10.74 9.07
CA PHE A 239 -10.69 -11.47 7.96
C PHE A 239 -9.69 -12.40 7.29
N ALA A 240 -10.19 -13.44 6.60
CA ALA A 240 -9.36 -14.34 5.82
C ALA A 240 -8.99 -13.73 4.46
N LEU A 241 -7.81 -14.07 3.97
CA LEU A 241 -7.36 -13.79 2.60
C LEU A 241 -7.30 -15.10 1.83
N SER A 242 -7.91 -15.18 0.65
CA SER A 242 -7.94 -16.39 -0.16
C SER A 242 -7.88 -16.09 -1.66
N GLY A 243 -7.44 -17.08 -2.46
CA GLY A 243 -7.46 -17.00 -3.92
C GLY A 243 -6.52 -15.95 -4.54
N PHE A 244 -5.54 -15.46 -3.80
CA PHE A 244 -4.48 -14.59 -4.33
C PHE A 244 -3.30 -15.44 -4.75
N GLU A 245 -3.11 -15.63 -6.05
CA GLU A 245 -1.96 -16.38 -6.57
C GLU A 245 -0.80 -15.43 -6.92
N ARG A 246 -1.11 -14.37 -7.63
CA ARG A 246 -0.15 -13.34 -8.06
C ARG A 246 -0.73 -11.96 -7.84
N LEU A 247 0.12 -11.05 -7.40
CA LEU A 247 -0.21 -9.64 -7.27
C LEU A 247 0.89 -8.79 -7.92
N ASP A 248 0.54 -7.60 -8.39
CA ASP A 248 1.55 -6.61 -8.75
C ASP A 248 2.20 -6.08 -7.47
N VAL A 249 1.42 -5.43 -6.62
CA VAL A 249 1.90 -5.00 -5.30
C VAL A 249 1.02 -5.60 -4.21
N LEU A 250 1.64 -6.12 -3.15
CA LEU A 250 0.96 -6.41 -1.89
C LEU A 250 1.51 -5.50 -0.81
N HIS A 251 0.71 -4.54 -0.36
CA HIS A 251 1.04 -3.64 0.72
C HIS A 251 0.14 -3.89 1.93
N VAL A 252 0.76 -4.24 3.07
CA VAL A 252 0.06 -4.45 4.35
C VAL A 252 0.66 -3.51 5.37
N VAL A 253 -0.12 -2.55 5.85
CA VAL A 253 0.38 -1.50 6.73
C VAL A 253 -0.47 -1.30 7.97
N GLY A 254 0.19 -1.04 9.11
CA GLY A 254 -0.45 -0.50 10.30
C GLY A 254 -1.23 -1.48 11.18
N PHE A 255 -1.20 -2.77 10.93
CA PHE A 255 -1.79 -3.80 11.81
C PHE A 255 -0.91 -4.03 13.05
N LYS A 256 -0.84 -3.02 13.91
CA LYS A 256 0.11 -2.95 15.05
C LYS A 256 -0.11 -4.02 16.12
N GLY A 257 -1.34 -4.49 16.27
CA GLY A 257 -1.74 -5.45 17.30
C GLY A 257 -1.52 -6.92 16.94
N LEU A 258 -1.21 -7.24 15.68
CA LEU A 258 -1.11 -8.64 15.23
C LEU A 258 -0.01 -9.40 15.96
N SER A 259 -0.32 -10.63 16.36
CA SER A 259 0.65 -11.63 16.82
C SER A 259 1.20 -12.47 15.68
N ALA A 260 0.43 -12.61 14.58
CA ALA A 260 0.84 -13.34 13.39
C ALA A 260 0.20 -12.76 12.13
N LEU A 261 0.92 -12.83 11.02
CA LEU A 261 0.43 -12.53 9.67
C LEU A 261 0.87 -13.66 8.73
N SER A 262 -0.12 -14.30 8.09
CA SER A 262 0.11 -15.30 7.05
C SER A 262 -0.66 -14.91 5.80
N LEU A 263 0.03 -14.86 4.66
CA LEU A 263 -0.53 -14.40 3.39
C LEU A 263 -0.47 -15.52 2.35
N PRO A 264 -1.54 -15.78 1.59
CA PRO A 264 -1.63 -16.93 0.67
C PRO A 264 -1.02 -16.66 -0.72
N VAL A 265 -0.24 -15.59 -0.88
CA VAL A 265 0.31 -15.15 -2.17
C VAL A 265 1.51 -16.01 -2.56
N ALA A 266 1.53 -16.51 -3.80
CA ALA A 266 2.61 -17.31 -4.35
C ALA A 266 3.69 -16.47 -5.07
N ALA A 267 3.29 -15.37 -5.71
CA ALA A 267 4.23 -14.44 -6.35
C ALA A 267 3.68 -13.01 -6.33
N CYS A 268 4.59 -12.03 -6.24
CA CYS A 268 4.27 -10.61 -6.41
C CYS A 268 5.43 -9.88 -7.06
N THR A 269 5.16 -8.69 -7.60
CA THR A 269 6.21 -7.77 -8.00
C THR A 269 6.81 -7.14 -6.74
N ASP A 270 6.01 -6.42 -5.94
CA ASP A 270 6.48 -5.87 -4.66
C ASP A 270 5.67 -6.40 -3.49
N LEU A 271 6.36 -6.72 -2.39
CA LEU A 271 5.78 -7.09 -1.11
C LEU A 271 6.25 -6.13 -0.04
N LEU A 272 5.33 -5.30 0.45
CA LEU A 272 5.59 -4.24 1.42
C LEU A 272 4.80 -4.53 2.70
N ILE A 273 5.50 -4.78 3.81
CA ILE A 273 4.88 -5.01 5.12
C ILE A 273 5.45 -3.99 6.09
N GLU A 274 4.59 -3.08 6.57
CA GLU A 274 5.03 -1.95 7.36
C GLU A 274 4.22 -1.78 8.64
N ASN A 275 4.89 -1.47 9.74
CA ASN A 275 4.26 -1.15 11.03
C ASN A 275 3.31 -2.26 11.54
N CYS A 276 3.57 -3.53 11.23
CA CYS A 276 2.76 -4.66 11.65
C CYS A 276 3.35 -5.32 12.91
N GLY A 277 2.47 -5.76 13.84
CA GLY A 277 2.87 -6.48 15.05
C GLY A 277 3.71 -5.67 16.05
N THR A 278 3.72 -4.34 15.98
CA THR A 278 4.63 -3.50 16.80
C THR A 278 4.28 -3.48 18.29
N GLN A 279 3.10 -3.99 18.69
CA GLN A 279 2.64 -3.98 20.09
C GLN A 279 2.94 -5.30 20.83
N ARG A 280 3.30 -6.39 20.14
CA ARG A 280 3.55 -7.71 20.72
C ARG A 280 4.56 -8.53 19.93
N ALA A 281 4.90 -9.74 20.39
CA ALA A 281 5.66 -10.69 19.59
C ALA A 281 4.90 -11.01 18.29
N PHE A 282 5.60 -11.00 17.17
CA PHE A 282 5.02 -11.06 15.85
C PHE A 282 5.66 -12.16 15.01
N ALA A 283 4.82 -12.98 14.38
CA ALA A 283 5.23 -14.01 13.43
C ALA A 283 4.73 -13.66 12.02
N LEU A 284 5.67 -13.46 11.09
CA LEU A 284 5.38 -13.28 9.67
C LEU A 284 5.64 -14.59 8.94
N SER A 285 4.65 -15.12 8.22
CA SER A 285 4.79 -16.36 7.46
C SER A 285 4.14 -16.22 6.08
N LEU A 286 4.93 -16.47 5.04
CA LEU A 286 4.46 -16.52 3.66
C LEU A 286 4.79 -17.90 3.06
N PRO A 287 3.99 -18.93 3.41
CA PRO A 287 4.34 -20.31 3.11
C PRO A 287 4.24 -20.67 1.63
N ALA A 288 3.47 -19.91 0.85
CA ALA A 288 3.28 -20.13 -0.59
C ALA A 288 4.21 -19.29 -1.48
N LEU A 289 4.85 -18.25 -0.93
CA LEU A 289 5.62 -17.28 -1.71
C LEU A 289 6.89 -17.93 -2.29
N GLU A 290 6.99 -17.95 -3.61
CA GLU A 290 8.12 -18.53 -4.36
C GLU A 290 8.99 -17.47 -5.03
N GLU A 291 8.38 -16.33 -5.43
CA GLU A 291 9.05 -15.25 -6.16
C GLU A 291 8.55 -13.86 -5.74
N VAL A 292 9.50 -12.94 -5.56
CA VAL A 292 9.25 -11.48 -5.54
C VAL A 292 10.09 -10.87 -6.66
N ARG A 293 9.45 -10.30 -7.68
CA ARG A 293 10.17 -9.78 -8.86
C ARG A 293 10.86 -8.45 -8.58
N GLY A 294 10.33 -7.65 -7.68
CA GLY A 294 10.86 -6.37 -7.24
C GLY A 294 11.36 -6.43 -5.80
N THR A 295 10.71 -5.70 -4.90
CA THR A 295 11.15 -5.50 -3.52
C THR A 295 10.36 -6.33 -2.52
N LEU A 296 11.06 -7.03 -1.63
CA LEU A 296 10.54 -7.53 -0.37
C LEU A 296 10.97 -6.61 0.75
N LEU A 297 10.04 -5.82 1.27
CA LEU A 297 10.27 -4.88 2.37
C LEU A 297 9.50 -5.32 3.62
N CYS A 298 10.20 -5.48 4.74
CA CYS A 298 9.60 -5.60 6.06
C CYS A 298 10.17 -4.48 6.95
N LYS A 299 9.36 -3.42 7.14
CA LYS A 299 9.78 -2.20 7.82
C LYS A 299 9.02 -2.01 9.11
N ASN A 300 9.76 -1.79 10.21
CA ASN A 300 9.18 -1.50 11.52
C ASN A 300 8.12 -2.55 11.95
N CYS A 301 8.43 -3.84 11.76
CA CYS A 301 7.54 -4.94 12.11
C CYS A 301 8.01 -5.66 13.38
N GLY A 302 7.04 -6.10 14.19
CA GLY A 302 7.27 -6.77 15.47
C GLY A 302 7.63 -5.82 16.62
N LYS A 303 7.37 -6.26 17.84
CA LYS A 303 7.69 -5.50 19.06
C LYS A 303 9.16 -5.61 19.39
N THR A 304 9.78 -4.48 19.68
CA THR A 304 11.16 -4.40 20.19
C THR A 304 11.35 -5.28 21.43
N GLY A 305 12.39 -6.11 21.41
CA GLY A 305 12.75 -7.00 22.52
C GLY A 305 11.86 -8.23 22.67
N ALA A 306 10.87 -8.45 21.78
CA ALA A 306 10.08 -9.66 21.74
C ALA A 306 10.69 -10.71 20.78
N ALA A 307 10.27 -11.96 20.89
CA ALA A 307 10.69 -13.05 20.00
C ALA A 307 9.90 -13.01 18.68
N ASN A 308 10.22 -12.04 17.82
CA ASN A 308 9.62 -11.96 16.49
C ASN A 308 10.23 -13.01 15.56
N SER A 309 9.47 -13.46 14.58
CA SER A 309 9.95 -14.42 13.56
C SER A 309 9.43 -14.07 12.16
N ALA A 310 10.24 -14.38 11.14
CA ALA A 310 9.79 -14.32 9.75
C ALA A 310 10.26 -15.57 9.01
N SER A 311 9.36 -16.17 8.21
CA SER A 311 9.60 -17.42 7.50
C SER A 311 9.04 -17.39 6.08
N PHE A 312 9.92 -17.69 5.12
CA PHE A 312 9.66 -17.73 3.69
C PHE A 312 10.15 -19.06 3.11
N PRO A 313 9.47 -20.18 3.42
CA PRO A 313 10.03 -21.53 3.21
C PRO A 313 10.21 -21.93 1.74
N ARG A 314 9.53 -21.24 0.80
CA ARG A 314 9.60 -21.54 -0.63
C ARG A 314 10.25 -20.44 -1.47
N LEU A 315 10.56 -19.29 -0.88
CA LEU A 315 11.05 -18.14 -1.62
C LEU A 315 12.43 -18.43 -2.22
N ARG A 316 12.53 -18.36 -3.55
CA ARG A 316 13.74 -18.68 -4.31
C ARG A 316 14.45 -17.46 -4.87
N SER A 317 13.69 -16.42 -5.22
CA SER A 317 14.28 -15.24 -5.85
C SER A 317 13.58 -13.95 -5.46
N ILE A 318 14.38 -12.88 -5.35
CA ILE A 318 13.95 -11.51 -5.17
C ILE A 318 14.66 -10.67 -6.23
N GLY A 319 13.89 -10.03 -7.12
CA GLY A 319 14.44 -9.35 -8.29
C GLY A 319 15.22 -8.09 -7.96
N ARG A 320 14.74 -7.24 -7.05
CA ARG A 320 15.39 -5.96 -6.74
C ARG A 320 16.02 -5.93 -5.37
N GLN A 321 15.19 -5.93 -4.31
CA GLN A 321 15.67 -5.69 -2.96
C GLN A 321 15.03 -6.62 -1.94
N LEU A 322 15.85 -7.19 -1.08
CA LEU A 322 15.45 -7.77 0.20
C LEU A 322 15.80 -6.79 1.33
N ALA A 323 14.80 -6.24 1.99
CA ALA A 323 15.00 -5.28 3.07
C ALA A 323 14.21 -5.64 4.33
N PHE A 324 14.93 -5.97 5.40
CA PHE A 324 14.39 -6.14 6.74
C PHE A 324 15.04 -5.11 7.64
N TYR A 325 14.38 -3.99 7.89
CA TYR A 325 14.97 -2.90 8.64
C TYR A 325 13.96 -2.08 9.42
N VAL A 326 14.49 -1.22 10.19
CA VAL A 326 14.03 -0.13 11.00
C VAL A 326 13.71 -0.42 12.42
N ASN A 327 14.21 0.52 13.18
CA ASN A 327 13.85 0.85 14.54
C ASN A 327 13.56 -0.37 15.40
N VAL A 328 14.53 -1.32 15.36
CA VAL A 328 14.69 -2.19 16.51
C VAL A 328 13.79 -3.41 16.61
N SER A 329 13.15 -3.83 15.55
CA SER A 329 12.52 -5.13 15.63
C SER A 329 13.56 -6.23 15.46
N SER A 330 13.95 -6.82 16.56
CA SER A 330 14.80 -7.97 16.53
C SER A 330 13.99 -9.20 16.19
N PHE A 331 14.08 -9.66 14.94
CA PHE A 331 13.58 -10.99 14.59
C PHE A 331 14.52 -12.03 15.26
N ALA A 332 13.99 -12.79 16.20
CA ALA A 332 14.72 -13.91 16.81
C ALA A 332 14.97 -15.04 15.81
N SER A 333 14.16 -15.12 14.77
CA SER A 333 14.32 -16.04 13.66
C SER A 333 13.92 -15.37 12.34
N LEU A 334 14.81 -15.45 11.36
CA LEU A 334 14.61 -14.97 9.99
C LEU A 334 15.07 -16.09 9.05
N ALA A 335 14.13 -16.73 8.32
CA ALA A 335 14.37 -17.95 7.59
C ALA A 335 14.00 -17.85 6.10
N PHE A 336 15.00 -18.08 5.24
CA PHE A 336 14.89 -18.16 3.78
C PHE A 336 15.63 -19.41 3.27
N PRO A 337 15.15 -20.62 3.57
CA PRO A 337 15.90 -21.85 3.30
C PRO A 337 16.12 -22.15 1.81
N GLU A 338 15.25 -21.63 0.94
CA GLU A 338 15.29 -21.89 -0.49
C GLU A 338 15.80 -20.70 -1.31
N LEU A 339 16.15 -19.56 -0.69
CA LEU A 339 16.54 -18.34 -1.40
C LEU A 339 17.87 -18.54 -2.13
N GLU A 340 17.86 -18.37 -3.44
CA GLU A 340 19.01 -18.57 -4.31
C GLU A 340 19.59 -17.26 -4.86
N ARG A 341 18.75 -16.24 -5.10
CA ARG A 341 19.18 -14.98 -5.75
C ARG A 341 18.46 -13.77 -5.17
N VAL A 342 19.21 -12.66 -5.07
CA VAL A 342 18.68 -11.33 -4.70
C VAL A 342 19.32 -10.28 -5.59
N GLY A 343 18.50 -9.34 -6.10
CA GLY A 343 18.94 -8.21 -6.92
C GLY A 343 18.96 -8.50 -8.42
N ASP A 344 18.74 -7.47 -9.21
CA ASP A 344 18.79 -7.48 -10.67
C ASP A 344 19.99 -6.69 -11.24
N GLY A 345 20.76 -6.04 -10.36
CA GLY A 345 21.88 -5.18 -10.72
C GLY A 345 21.48 -3.79 -11.21
N LEU A 346 20.20 -3.49 -11.24
CA LEU A 346 19.69 -2.14 -11.55
C LEU A 346 19.60 -1.35 -10.26
N GLY A 347 20.34 -0.26 -10.17
CA GLY A 347 20.37 0.63 -9.02
C GLY A 347 18.97 1.07 -8.58
N VAL A 348 18.74 1.12 -7.29
CA VAL A 348 17.42 1.30 -6.69
C VAL A 348 17.28 2.66 -6.03
N SER A 349 16.13 3.24 -6.24
CA SER A 349 15.38 4.39 -5.69
C SER A 349 15.86 5.17 -4.45
N ASP A 350 15.32 6.31 -4.29
CA ASP A 350 15.38 7.52 -3.46
C ASP A 350 15.50 7.40 -1.91
N ASP A 351 15.65 6.23 -1.30
CA ASP A 351 15.82 6.06 0.15
C ASP A 351 17.24 5.53 0.48
N ALA A 352 17.84 5.95 1.58
CA ALA A 352 19.19 5.56 2.01
C ALA A 352 19.39 4.04 2.23
N SER A 353 18.30 3.28 2.32
CA SER A 353 18.32 1.81 2.24
C SER A 353 18.44 1.28 0.81
N SER A 354 18.31 2.15 -0.18
CA SER A 354 18.17 1.84 -1.60
C SER A 354 19.45 1.40 -2.28
N ASP A 355 20.60 1.69 -1.68
CA ASP A 355 21.92 1.31 -2.23
C ASP A 355 22.25 -0.17 -2.07
N TYR A 356 21.39 -0.92 -1.34
CA TYR A 356 21.63 -2.33 -1.05
C TYR A 356 20.56 -3.22 -1.68
N ALA A 357 20.95 -4.16 -2.50
CA ALA A 357 20.07 -5.22 -2.99
C ALA A 357 19.67 -6.17 -1.85
N PHE A 358 20.57 -6.41 -0.91
CA PHE A 358 20.34 -7.20 0.28
C PHE A 358 20.62 -6.36 1.52
N TYR A 359 19.57 -5.98 2.26
CA TYR A 359 19.66 -5.16 3.46
C TYR A 359 18.96 -5.88 4.63
N THR A 360 19.70 -6.39 5.59
CA THR A 360 19.09 -7.02 6.75
C THR A 360 19.84 -6.68 8.02
N MET A 361 19.09 -6.56 9.13
CA MET A 361 19.59 -6.36 10.48
C MET A 361 19.23 -7.58 11.34
N PRO A 362 19.93 -8.71 11.20
CA PRO A 362 19.60 -9.93 11.92
C PRO A 362 20.07 -9.91 13.38
N SER A 363 20.26 -8.75 13.97
CA SER A 363 20.80 -8.56 15.32
C SER A 363 20.03 -9.32 16.42
N GLY A 364 18.72 -9.55 16.19
CA GLY A 364 17.89 -10.35 17.10
C GLY A 364 17.98 -11.85 16.91
N CYS A 365 18.53 -12.35 15.79
CA CYS A 365 18.64 -13.77 15.51
C CYS A 365 19.54 -14.45 16.55
N THR A 366 19.03 -15.52 17.15
CA THR A 366 19.80 -16.29 18.14
C THR A 366 20.64 -17.35 17.43
N GLY A 367 21.96 -17.34 17.63
CA GLY A 367 22.86 -18.30 17.02
C GLY A 367 23.33 -17.88 15.63
N ALA A 368 23.19 -18.72 14.61
CA ALA A 368 23.64 -18.42 13.27
C ALA A 368 22.51 -17.87 12.40
N PHE A 369 22.77 -16.77 11.68
CA PHE A 369 21.93 -16.36 10.55
C PHE A 369 22.44 -17.07 9.29
N VAL A 370 21.60 -17.91 8.69
CA VAL A 370 22.00 -18.85 7.63
C VAL A 370 21.11 -18.71 6.41
N LEU A 371 21.72 -18.54 5.24
CA LEU A 371 21.08 -18.64 3.92
C LEU A 371 21.80 -19.74 3.12
N PRO A 372 21.35 -20.99 3.25
CA PRO A 372 22.13 -22.15 2.80
C PRO A 372 22.21 -22.28 1.27
N LYS A 373 21.28 -21.68 0.52
CA LYS A 373 21.18 -21.80 -0.94
C LYS A 373 21.45 -20.50 -1.68
N LEU A 374 21.66 -19.38 -0.99
CA LEU A 374 21.91 -18.09 -1.63
C LEU A 374 23.25 -18.16 -2.39
N LYS A 375 23.18 -18.02 -3.71
CA LYS A 375 24.31 -18.10 -4.65
C LYS A 375 24.77 -16.74 -5.13
N GLU A 376 23.82 -15.82 -5.32
CA GLU A 376 24.08 -14.55 -5.99
C GLU A 376 23.34 -13.39 -5.34
N VAL A 377 24.05 -12.29 -5.11
CA VAL A 377 23.51 -10.97 -4.79
C VAL A 377 24.00 -9.98 -5.86
N ARG A 378 23.09 -9.45 -6.68
CA ARG A 378 23.39 -8.43 -7.69
C ARG A 378 23.19 -7.05 -7.15
N GLY A 379 24.22 -6.49 -6.60
CA GLY A 379 24.26 -5.19 -5.91
C GLY A 379 25.02 -5.30 -4.60
N ASN A 380 24.84 -4.29 -3.74
CA ASN A 380 25.46 -4.27 -2.43
C ASN A 380 24.70 -5.19 -1.45
N MET A 381 25.43 -5.82 -0.54
CA MET A 381 24.91 -6.69 0.51
C MET A 381 25.30 -6.15 1.88
N LEU A 382 24.31 -5.78 2.71
CA LEU A 382 24.51 -5.31 4.07
C LEU A 382 23.98 -6.33 5.08
N LEU A 383 24.88 -6.80 5.94
CA LEU A 383 24.59 -7.59 7.15
C LEU A 383 24.90 -6.75 8.37
N SER A 384 23.96 -5.91 8.81
CA SER A 384 24.18 -4.97 9.89
C SER A 384 23.95 -5.60 11.27
N THR A 385 24.83 -5.24 12.20
CA THR A 385 24.70 -5.55 13.65
C THR A 385 24.48 -4.23 14.39
N TRP A 386 23.23 -3.80 14.49
CA TRP A 386 22.88 -2.44 14.95
C TRP A 386 23.09 -2.15 16.42
N ASN A 387 22.99 -3.14 17.33
CA ASN A 387 22.95 -2.85 18.76
C ASN A 387 23.67 -3.90 19.60
N ALA A 388 24.82 -3.52 20.15
CA ALA A 388 25.64 -4.38 20.99
C ALA A 388 24.91 -4.98 22.23
N SER A 389 23.84 -4.38 22.71
CA SER A 389 23.08 -4.86 23.87
C SER A 389 21.98 -5.87 23.53
N THR A 390 21.54 -5.90 22.28
CA THR A 390 20.47 -6.80 21.81
C THR A 390 20.96 -7.83 20.78
N ASP A 391 22.19 -7.68 20.27
CA ASP A 391 22.77 -8.60 19.31
C ASP A 391 22.95 -9.99 19.91
N ARG A 392 22.35 -10.99 19.27
CA ARG A 392 22.41 -12.40 19.66
C ARG A 392 22.96 -13.29 18.56
N VAL A 393 23.19 -12.73 17.37
CA VAL A 393 23.76 -13.47 16.26
C VAL A 393 25.20 -13.82 16.55
N ALA A 394 25.51 -15.12 16.46
CA ALA A 394 26.86 -15.65 16.71
C ALA A 394 27.65 -15.92 15.42
N ALA A 395 26.96 -16.11 14.31
CA ALA A 395 27.60 -16.39 13.02
C ALA A 395 26.74 -15.91 11.84
N PHE A 396 27.43 -15.52 10.77
CA PHE A 396 26.86 -15.33 9.44
C PHE A 396 27.31 -16.46 8.54
N ARG A 397 26.37 -17.24 7.99
CA ARG A 397 26.68 -18.41 7.17
C ARG A 397 25.96 -18.37 5.84
N PHE A 398 26.74 -18.22 4.78
CA PHE A 398 26.31 -18.19 3.37
C PHE A 398 27.15 -19.17 2.55
N PRO A 399 27.09 -20.48 2.84
CA PRO A 399 28.02 -21.48 2.31
C PRO A 399 27.93 -21.68 0.79
N ALA A 400 26.83 -21.23 0.16
CA ALA A 400 26.63 -21.33 -1.29
C ALA A 400 26.82 -20.01 -2.03
N LEU A 401 27.12 -18.89 -1.34
CA LEU A 401 27.22 -17.57 -1.94
C LEU A 401 28.51 -17.46 -2.79
N GLU A 402 28.34 -17.40 -4.09
CA GLU A 402 29.42 -17.35 -5.07
C GLU A 402 29.77 -15.93 -5.51
N THR A 403 28.72 -15.06 -5.61
CA THR A 403 28.86 -13.73 -6.19
C THR A 403 28.11 -12.67 -5.40
N VAL A 404 28.79 -11.53 -5.14
CA VAL A 404 28.20 -10.25 -4.74
C VAL A 404 28.74 -9.19 -5.70
N THR A 405 27.92 -8.62 -6.59
CA THR A 405 28.47 -7.73 -7.63
C THR A 405 28.91 -6.37 -7.09
N GLY A 406 28.38 -5.95 -5.94
CA GLY A 406 28.76 -4.73 -5.23
C GLY A 406 29.58 -4.98 -3.98
N GLU A 407 29.36 -4.14 -2.96
CA GLU A 407 29.99 -4.25 -1.65
C GLU A 407 29.33 -5.33 -0.78
N LEU A 408 30.14 -6.15 -0.15
CA LEU A 408 29.74 -7.00 0.98
C LEU A 408 30.13 -6.30 2.28
N PHE A 409 29.16 -5.72 2.95
CA PHE A 409 29.32 -5.06 4.25
C PHE A 409 28.83 -6.01 5.37
N VAL A 410 29.72 -6.34 6.32
CA VAL A 410 29.38 -7.16 7.48
C VAL A 410 29.76 -6.42 8.77
N GLY A 411 28.80 -6.21 9.66
CA GLY A 411 29.04 -5.54 10.92
C GLY A 411 28.33 -4.21 11.05
N HIS A 412 29.00 -3.21 11.64
CA HIS A 412 28.46 -1.86 11.81
C HIS A 412 29.55 -0.80 11.69
N ALA A 413 29.19 0.38 11.17
CA ALA A 413 30.17 1.47 11.00
C ALA A 413 30.69 2.04 12.34
N SER A 414 29.89 2.00 13.42
CA SER A 414 30.20 2.72 14.68
C SER A 414 30.05 1.88 15.94
N TYR A 415 29.32 0.76 15.93
CA TYR A 415 29.03 -0.04 17.14
C TYR A 415 29.78 -1.37 17.13
N LYS A 416 30.48 -1.65 18.23
CA LYS A 416 31.22 -2.91 18.41
C LYS A 416 30.27 -4.06 18.75
N ASN A 417 30.20 -5.04 17.87
CA ASN A 417 29.55 -6.33 18.12
C ASN A 417 30.56 -7.32 18.74
N ARG A 418 30.17 -8.00 19.81
CA ARG A 418 30.99 -8.98 20.54
C ARG A 418 30.46 -10.41 20.43
N THR A 419 29.36 -10.62 19.74
CA THR A 419 28.69 -11.92 19.67
C THR A 419 29.03 -12.68 18.40
N VAL A 420 29.31 -11.98 17.30
CA VAL A 420 29.70 -12.62 16.04
C VAL A 420 31.14 -13.12 16.14
N THR A 421 31.28 -14.44 16.13
CA THR A 421 32.59 -15.13 16.20
C THR A 421 32.96 -15.85 14.92
N ALA A 422 31.99 -16.13 14.05
CA ALA A 422 32.21 -16.92 12.83
C ALA A 422 31.55 -16.32 11.58
N LEU A 423 32.28 -16.34 10.50
CA LEU A 423 31.86 -15.94 9.16
C LEU A 423 32.04 -17.13 8.21
N ASP A 424 31.04 -17.45 7.39
CA ASP A 424 31.13 -18.48 6.37
C ASP A 424 30.64 -17.94 5.02
N PHE A 425 31.60 -17.55 4.19
CA PHE A 425 31.46 -17.15 2.79
C PHE A 425 32.39 -18.01 1.93
N SER A 426 32.55 -19.29 2.29
CA SER A 426 33.58 -20.19 1.72
C SER A 426 33.42 -20.44 0.20
N ALA A 427 32.18 -20.30 -0.33
CA ALA A 427 31.96 -20.41 -1.77
C ALA A 427 32.22 -19.10 -2.54
N LEU A 428 32.44 -17.95 -1.85
CA LEU A 428 32.55 -16.65 -2.51
C LEU A 428 33.79 -16.59 -3.43
N ARG A 429 33.55 -16.22 -4.69
CA ARG A 429 34.56 -16.12 -5.74
C ARG A 429 34.65 -14.73 -6.35
N GLN A 430 33.56 -14.02 -6.38
CA GLN A 430 33.48 -12.68 -6.97
C GLN A 430 32.75 -11.72 -6.02
N VAL A 431 33.41 -10.60 -5.70
CA VAL A 431 32.84 -9.52 -4.91
C VAL A 431 33.46 -8.19 -5.34
N GLY A 432 32.67 -7.12 -5.38
CA GLY A 432 33.15 -5.79 -5.77
C GLY A 432 34.08 -5.20 -4.71
N SER A 433 33.68 -5.25 -3.44
CA SER A 433 34.49 -4.88 -2.28
C SER A 433 34.03 -5.61 -1.03
N VAL A 434 34.90 -5.72 -0.05
CA VAL A 434 34.61 -6.31 1.27
C VAL A 434 34.89 -5.29 2.35
N TYR A 435 33.88 -5.02 3.17
CA TYR A 435 34.05 -4.31 4.43
C TYR A 435 33.56 -5.20 5.58
N VAL A 436 34.45 -5.51 6.52
CA VAL A 436 34.07 -6.15 7.79
C VAL A 436 34.51 -5.26 8.92
N GLY A 437 33.53 -4.78 9.69
CA GLY A 437 33.81 -3.76 10.70
C GLY A 437 33.16 -4.00 12.04
N ASN A 438 33.93 -3.67 13.10
CA ASN A 438 33.44 -3.66 14.49
C ASN A 438 32.92 -5.01 15.01
N LEU A 439 33.44 -6.14 14.51
CA LEU A 439 33.18 -7.50 15.00
C LEU A 439 34.32 -7.94 15.91
N SER A 440 34.33 -7.47 17.17
CA SER A 440 35.49 -7.63 18.06
C SER A 440 35.86 -9.08 18.45
N SER A 441 34.99 -10.04 18.16
CA SER A 441 35.22 -11.47 18.41
C SER A 441 35.47 -12.27 17.12
N ALA A 442 35.42 -11.65 15.96
CA ALA A 442 35.74 -12.30 14.69
C ALA A 442 37.28 -12.30 14.52
N THR A 443 37.87 -13.47 14.43
CA THR A 443 39.34 -13.66 14.35
C THR A 443 39.78 -14.44 13.09
N ASP A 444 38.89 -15.15 12.43
CA ASP A 444 39.17 -15.93 11.23
C ASP A 444 38.46 -15.37 10.01
N PHE A 445 39.23 -15.00 9.00
CA PHE A 445 38.78 -14.46 7.71
C PHE A 445 39.14 -15.38 6.53
N SER A 446 39.56 -16.62 6.81
CA SER A 446 39.92 -17.61 5.80
C SER A 446 38.80 -17.90 4.79
N THR A 447 37.57 -17.69 5.21
CA THR A 447 36.36 -17.83 4.39
C THR A 447 36.38 -16.96 3.12
N PHE A 448 37.17 -15.87 3.11
CA PHE A 448 37.26 -14.95 1.95
C PHE A 448 38.41 -15.31 0.98
N ALA A 449 39.17 -16.35 1.27
CA ALA A 449 40.32 -16.70 0.45
C ALA A 449 39.97 -16.93 -1.02
N GLY A 450 38.81 -17.52 -1.32
CA GLY A 450 38.30 -17.72 -2.67
C GLY A 450 37.98 -16.45 -3.45
N ALA A 451 37.67 -15.35 -2.75
CA ALA A 451 37.29 -14.07 -3.34
C ALA A 451 38.48 -13.13 -3.58
N LEU A 452 39.63 -13.39 -2.98
CA LEU A 452 40.82 -12.51 -3.07
C LEU A 452 41.23 -12.18 -4.52
N PRO A 453 41.12 -13.09 -5.51
CA PRO A 453 41.45 -12.76 -6.91
C PRO A 453 40.55 -11.67 -7.52
N SER A 454 39.36 -11.43 -6.95
CA SER A 454 38.45 -10.36 -7.38
C SER A 454 38.67 -9.04 -6.66
N LEU A 455 39.52 -8.98 -5.66
CA LEU A 455 39.76 -7.86 -4.76
C LEU A 455 41.15 -7.21 -4.99
N SER A 456 41.34 -6.10 -4.32
CA SER A 456 42.61 -5.37 -4.25
C SER A 456 42.76 -4.75 -2.84
N ASP A 457 43.88 -4.15 -2.54
CA ASP A 457 44.09 -3.43 -1.28
C ASP A 457 43.04 -2.31 -1.09
N ALA A 458 42.60 -1.65 -2.15
CA ALA A 458 41.61 -0.59 -2.11
C ALA A 458 40.17 -1.10 -1.86
N THR A 459 39.90 -2.38 -2.13
CA THR A 459 38.56 -2.99 -2.04
C THR A 459 38.43 -3.99 -0.87
N TRP A 460 39.50 -4.20 -0.12
CA TRP A 460 39.53 -5.02 1.08
C TRP A 460 39.70 -4.16 2.32
N ARG A 461 38.74 -4.22 3.24
CA ARG A 461 38.79 -3.46 4.50
C ARG A 461 38.25 -4.28 5.65
N VAL A 462 39.11 -4.55 6.62
CA VAL A 462 38.75 -5.18 7.89
C VAL A 462 39.25 -4.28 9.00
N GLU A 463 38.35 -3.85 9.90
CA GLU A 463 38.73 -2.92 10.96
C GLU A 463 37.95 -3.13 12.25
N ASN A 464 38.60 -2.87 13.39
CA ASN A 464 38.02 -3.00 14.72
C ASN A 464 37.40 -4.39 14.99
N CYS A 465 37.94 -5.44 14.37
CA CYS A 465 37.60 -6.83 14.60
C CYS A 465 38.56 -7.48 15.60
N GLY A 466 38.37 -8.74 15.93
CA GLY A 466 39.27 -9.49 16.79
C GLY A 466 40.69 -9.63 16.20
N GLU A 467 40.74 -9.84 14.88
CA GLU A 467 41.92 -9.71 14.02
C GLU A 467 41.57 -8.79 12.84
N ASN A 468 42.57 -8.12 12.28
CA ASN A 468 42.37 -7.17 11.17
C ASN A 468 43.40 -7.42 10.08
N PRO A 469 43.30 -8.53 9.32
CA PRO A 469 44.26 -8.85 8.27
C PRO A 469 44.20 -7.85 7.13
N THR A 470 45.37 -7.38 6.68
CA THR A 470 45.48 -6.59 5.45
C THR A 470 45.28 -7.48 4.22
N TYR A 471 45.04 -6.89 3.05
CA TYR A 471 44.93 -7.62 1.80
C TYR A 471 46.18 -8.45 1.50
N GLU A 472 47.37 -7.90 1.70
CA GLU A 472 48.65 -8.60 1.52
C GLU A 472 48.80 -9.78 2.47
N GLN A 473 48.40 -9.64 3.75
CA GLN A 473 48.42 -10.72 4.72
C GLN A 473 47.48 -11.87 4.28
N MET A 474 46.30 -11.52 3.78
CA MET A 474 45.34 -12.50 3.25
C MET A 474 45.90 -13.27 2.06
N LEU A 475 46.56 -12.57 1.13
CA LEU A 475 47.26 -13.21 -0.02
C LEU A 475 48.38 -14.14 0.43
N GLY A 476 49.06 -13.79 1.51
CA GLY A 476 50.12 -14.61 2.13
C GLY A 476 49.60 -15.77 2.99
N GLY A 477 48.29 -15.99 3.05
CA GLY A 477 47.67 -17.04 3.86
C GLY A 477 47.53 -16.70 5.35
N GLN A 478 47.80 -15.46 5.75
CA GLN A 478 47.60 -14.96 7.14
C GLN A 478 46.16 -14.46 7.32
N THR A 479 45.24 -15.38 7.45
CA THR A 479 43.80 -15.09 7.45
C THR A 479 43.24 -14.73 8.84
N GLY A 480 44.06 -14.47 9.81
CA GLY A 480 43.73 -14.30 11.24
C GLY A 480 44.03 -15.55 12.06
N ARG A 481 43.62 -15.56 13.32
CA ARG A 481 43.74 -16.74 14.19
C ARG A 481 42.54 -17.66 13.97
N PRO A 482 42.76 -18.99 13.84
CA PRO A 482 41.68 -19.97 13.74
C PRO A 482 40.81 -20.04 15.01
#